data_790002a97969599b15999aa0409f9608
#
_entry.id   790002a97969599b15999aa0409f9608
#
_cell.length_a   1.000
_cell.length_b   1.000
_cell.length_c   1.000
_cell.angle_alpha   90.00
_cell.angle_beta   90.00
_cell.angle_gamma   90.00
#
_symmetry.space_group_name_H-M   'P 1'
#
loop_
_entity.id
_entity.type
_entity.pdbx_description
1 polymer ?
#
loop_
_entity_poly.entity_id
_entity_poly.type
_entity_poly.pdbx_seq_one_letter_code
_entity_poly.pdbx_strand_id
1 'polypeptide(L)'
;MFEAVGEAYWPSYFAILARCLMPGGRACVQTIEIADRLFDRYRRSSDFIQQYVFPGGMLPSPSEFRRQAARAGLRVAGAHSFGSHYARTLASWRTRFLARLAAVRAQGFDERFLRIWHFYLAYCEAAFAEGNTDVTQYTLEKA
;
A
#
# COMPACT_ATOMS: atom_id res chain seq x y z
N MET A 1 0.71 5.78 3.55
CA MET A 1 -0.33 6.51 4.33
C MET A 1 -1.73 6.27 3.77
N PHE A 2 -1.95 6.35 2.46
CA PHE A 2 -3.28 6.17 1.84
C PHE A 2 -3.92 4.81 2.19
N GLU A 3 -3.14 3.75 2.21
CA GLU A 3 -3.57 2.39 2.54
C GLU A 3 -4.15 2.25 3.95
N ALA A 4 -3.67 3.07 4.88
CA ALA A 4 -4.11 3.05 6.28
C ALA A 4 -5.41 3.85 6.51
N VAL A 5 -5.85 4.65 5.52
CA VAL A 5 -7.07 5.48 5.64
C VAL A 5 -8.33 4.61 5.64
N GLY A 6 -8.31 3.47 4.95
CA GLY A 6 -9.48 2.60 4.78
C GLY A 6 -10.46 3.11 3.71
N GLU A 7 -11.16 2.17 3.07
CA GLU A 7 -12.02 2.46 1.91
C GLU A 7 -13.12 3.50 2.19
N ALA A 8 -13.72 3.44 3.37
CA ALA A 8 -14.80 4.35 3.75
C ALA A 8 -14.38 5.83 3.73
N TYR A 9 -13.09 6.11 3.88
CA TYR A 9 -12.55 7.47 3.95
C TYR A 9 -11.85 7.94 2.67
N TRP A 10 -11.77 7.12 1.64
CA TRP A 10 -11.15 7.53 0.37
C TRP A 10 -11.82 8.77 -0.24
N PRO A 11 -13.16 8.89 -0.28
CA PRO A 11 -13.80 10.12 -0.79
C PRO A 11 -13.35 11.37 -0.02
N SER A 12 -13.27 11.30 1.31
CA SER A 12 -12.82 12.41 2.16
C SER A 12 -11.35 12.76 1.92
N TYR A 13 -10.49 11.74 1.75
CA TYR A 13 -9.08 11.92 1.45
C TYR A 13 -8.89 12.72 0.14
N PHE A 14 -9.54 12.31 -0.94
CA PHE A 14 -9.43 12.99 -2.24
C PHE A 14 -10.09 14.36 -2.23
N ALA A 15 -11.20 14.55 -1.52
CA ALA A 15 -11.86 15.85 -1.37
C ALA A 15 -10.95 16.86 -0.63
N ILE A 16 -10.25 16.43 0.44
CA ILE A 16 -9.30 17.26 1.16
C ILE A 16 -8.12 17.60 0.25
N LEU A 17 -7.58 16.64 -0.49
CA LEU A 17 -6.48 16.86 -1.41
C LEU A 17 -6.84 17.89 -2.47
N ALA A 18 -8.02 17.74 -3.10
CA ALA A 18 -8.54 18.69 -4.09
C ALA A 18 -8.75 20.10 -3.51
N ARG A 19 -9.21 20.20 -2.26
CA ARG A 19 -9.40 21.49 -1.58
C ARG A 19 -8.06 22.19 -1.28
N CYS A 20 -7.02 21.44 -0.97
CA CYS A 20 -5.70 22.00 -0.67
C CYS A 20 -4.92 22.47 -1.92
N LEU A 21 -5.33 22.05 -3.11
CA LEU A 21 -4.69 22.45 -4.35
C LEU A 21 -5.36 23.71 -4.94
N MET A 22 -4.54 24.63 -5.46
CA MET A 22 -4.98 25.68 -6.35
C MET A 22 -5.39 25.10 -7.71
N PRO A 23 -6.24 25.79 -8.52
CA PRO A 23 -6.45 25.41 -9.92
C PRO A 23 -5.11 25.25 -10.65
N GLY A 24 -4.94 24.18 -11.43
CA GLY A 24 -3.67 23.78 -12.05
C GLY A 24 -2.61 23.23 -11.09
N GLY A 25 -2.88 23.25 -9.79
CA GLY A 25 -1.96 22.72 -8.76
C GLY A 25 -1.82 21.19 -8.83
N ARG A 26 -0.66 20.70 -8.39
CA ARG A 26 -0.31 19.28 -8.45
C ARG A 26 -0.01 18.69 -7.08
N ALA A 27 -0.36 17.41 -6.92
CA ALA A 27 0.01 16.59 -5.77
C ALA A 27 0.61 15.28 -6.25
N CYS A 28 1.57 14.75 -5.50
CA CYS A 28 2.08 13.39 -5.71
C CYS A 28 1.61 12.50 -4.55
N VAL A 29 0.97 11.39 -4.90
CA VAL A 29 0.51 10.37 -3.93
C VAL A 29 1.19 9.06 -4.27
N GLN A 30 1.97 8.53 -3.32
CA GLN A 30 2.50 7.17 -3.41
C GLN A 30 1.59 6.24 -2.62
N THR A 31 1.20 5.14 -3.23
CA THR A 31 0.37 4.11 -2.60
C THR A 31 0.77 2.72 -3.06
N ILE A 32 0.57 1.74 -2.19
CA ILE A 32 0.55 0.33 -2.58
C ILE A 32 -0.82 0.05 -3.19
N GLU A 33 -0.84 -0.74 -4.25
CA GLU A 33 -2.05 -1.13 -4.97
C GLU A 33 -2.13 -2.63 -5.10
N ILE A 34 -3.36 -3.15 -5.15
CA ILE A 34 -3.62 -4.52 -5.58
C ILE A 34 -4.05 -4.53 -7.04
N ALA A 35 -3.60 -5.52 -7.81
CA ALA A 35 -3.97 -5.64 -9.21
C ALA A 35 -5.50 -5.63 -9.40
N ASP A 36 -6.02 -4.93 -10.42
CA ASP A 36 -7.45 -4.79 -10.67
C ASP A 36 -8.19 -6.14 -10.70
N ARG A 37 -7.57 -7.19 -11.30
CA ARG A 37 -8.12 -8.55 -11.35
C ARG A 37 -8.39 -9.20 -10.00
N LEU A 38 -7.74 -8.74 -8.95
CA LEU A 38 -7.85 -9.27 -7.58
C LEU A 38 -8.71 -8.40 -6.67
N PHE A 39 -8.99 -7.15 -7.07
CA PHE A 39 -9.58 -6.14 -6.20
C PHE A 39 -10.95 -6.55 -5.62
N ASP A 40 -11.86 -7.05 -6.44
CA ASP A 40 -13.20 -7.46 -5.99
C ASP A 40 -13.16 -8.59 -4.97
N ARG A 41 -12.26 -9.55 -5.14
CA ARG A 41 -12.05 -10.63 -4.17
C ARG A 41 -11.43 -10.09 -2.89
N TYR A 42 -10.38 -9.27 -3.01
CA TYR A 42 -9.68 -8.66 -1.88
C TYR A 42 -10.62 -7.80 -1.03
N ARG A 43 -11.45 -6.97 -1.66
CA ARG A 43 -12.41 -6.08 -0.99
C ARG A 43 -13.44 -6.85 -0.14
N ARG A 44 -13.81 -8.08 -0.55
CA ARG A 44 -14.81 -8.91 0.12
C ARG A 44 -14.23 -9.92 1.11
N SER A 45 -12.93 -9.98 1.24
CA SER A 45 -12.23 -10.88 2.14
C SER A 45 -11.35 -10.10 3.11
N SER A 46 -10.87 -10.77 4.14
CA SER A 46 -9.84 -10.24 5.01
C SER A 46 -8.58 -11.07 4.82
N ASP A 47 -7.44 -10.42 4.62
CA ASP A 47 -6.17 -11.11 4.47
C ASP A 47 -5.35 -11.09 5.78
N PHE A 48 -4.20 -11.74 5.75
CA PHE A 48 -3.28 -11.81 6.88
C PHE A 48 -2.82 -10.43 7.35
N ILE A 49 -2.57 -9.49 6.42
CA ILE A 49 -2.07 -8.15 6.76
C ILE A 49 -3.14 -7.36 7.51
N GLN A 50 -4.37 -7.39 7.03
CA GLN A 50 -5.50 -6.72 7.67
C GLN A 50 -5.82 -7.29 9.05
N GLN A 51 -5.58 -8.59 9.26
CA GLN A 51 -5.87 -9.24 10.54
C GLN A 51 -4.78 -9.04 11.58
N TYR A 52 -3.50 -9.06 11.19
CA TYR A 52 -2.39 -9.18 12.13
C TYR A 52 -1.38 -8.05 12.10
N VAL A 53 -1.35 -7.23 11.06
CA VAL A 53 -0.32 -6.19 10.88
C VAL A 53 -0.91 -4.79 10.81
N PHE A 54 -1.89 -4.57 9.93
CA PHE A 54 -2.52 -3.26 9.70
C PHE A 54 -4.05 -3.38 9.70
N PRO A 55 -4.68 -3.54 10.88
CA PRO A 55 -6.13 -3.60 10.97
C PRO A 55 -6.81 -2.36 10.37
N GLY A 56 -7.80 -2.59 9.51
CA GLY A 56 -8.52 -1.50 8.82
C GLY A 56 -7.83 -0.95 7.57
N GLY A 57 -6.62 -1.40 7.26
CA GLY A 57 -5.94 -1.04 6.02
C GLY A 57 -6.65 -1.62 4.80
N MET A 58 -6.65 -0.87 3.69
CA MET A 58 -7.24 -1.29 2.43
C MET A 58 -6.42 -0.76 1.26
N LEU A 59 -5.96 -1.66 0.39
CA LEU A 59 -5.27 -1.29 -0.84
C LEU A 59 -6.30 -0.92 -1.90
N PRO A 60 -6.14 0.21 -2.61
CA PRO A 60 -6.91 0.47 -3.82
C PRO A 60 -6.41 -0.43 -4.95
N SER A 61 -7.22 -0.59 -5.99
CA SER A 61 -6.67 -0.96 -7.30
C SER A 61 -6.35 0.28 -8.12
N PRO A 62 -5.53 0.17 -9.19
CA PRO A 62 -5.26 1.29 -10.09
C PRO A 62 -6.52 1.96 -10.63
N SER A 63 -7.52 1.18 -11.05
CA SER A 63 -8.79 1.69 -11.54
C SER A 63 -9.60 2.40 -10.46
N GLU A 64 -9.62 1.85 -9.25
CA GLU A 64 -10.34 2.45 -8.12
C GLU A 64 -9.70 3.77 -7.68
N PHE A 65 -8.36 3.81 -7.57
CA PHE A 65 -7.65 5.05 -7.23
C PHE A 65 -7.98 6.17 -8.22
N ARG A 66 -7.91 5.88 -9.53
CA ARG A 66 -8.24 6.83 -10.60
C ARG A 66 -9.69 7.29 -10.51
N ARG A 67 -10.61 6.38 -10.24
CA ARG A 67 -12.05 6.67 -10.08
C ARG A 67 -12.30 7.63 -8.91
N GLN A 68 -11.67 7.41 -7.77
CA GLN A 68 -11.80 8.27 -6.60
C GLN A 68 -11.20 9.66 -6.84
N ALA A 69 -10.02 9.74 -7.47
CA ALA A 69 -9.42 11.01 -7.87
C ALA A 69 -10.34 11.80 -8.80
N ALA A 70 -10.89 11.17 -9.84
CA ALA A 70 -11.79 11.80 -10.81
C ALA A 70 -13.07 12.34 -10.15
N ARG A 71 -13.67 11.57 -9.21
CA ARG A 71 -14.84 12.02 -8.45
C ARG A 71 -14.58 13.28 -7.63
N ALA A 72 -13.34 13.51 -7.20
CA ALA A 72 -12.95 14.71 -6.48
C ALA A 72 -12.48 15.86 -7.39
N GLY A 73 -12.63 15.74 -8.72
CA GLY A 73 -12.19 16.76 -9.66
C GLY A 73 -10.67 16.77 -9.89
N LEU A 74 -9.99 15.66 -9.61
CA LEU A 74 -8.56 15.52 -9.82
C LEU A 74 -8.28 14.61 -11.03
N ARG A 75 -7.42 15.07 -11.92
CA ARG A 75 -6.95 14.31 -13.08
C ARG A 75 -5.63 13.62 -12.74
N VAL A 76 -5.49 12.36 -13.09
CA VAL A 76 -4.19 11.67 -13.04
C VAL A 76 -3.35 12.13 -14.24
N ALA A 77 -2.38 13.00 -13.98
CA ALA A 77 -1.47 13.53 -15.00
C ALA A 77 -0.29 12.59 -15.30
N GLY A 78 0.07 11.72 -14.35
CA GLY A 78 1.13 10.72 -14.52
C GLY A 78 1.03 9.63 -13.47
N ALA A 79 1.61 8.48 -13.77
CA ALA A 79 1.75 7.35 -12.85
C ALA A 79 3.09 6.66 -13.11
N HIS A 80 3.81 6.34 -12.05
CA HIS A 80 5.09 5.62 -12.10
C HIS A 80 5.06 4.46 -11.11
N SER A 81 5.06 3.24 -11.65
CA SER A 81 5.01 2.00 -10.86
C SER A 81 6.39 1.37 -10.74
N PHE A 82 6.72 0.84 -9.55
CA PHE A 82 8.03 0.27 -9.25
C PHE A 82 8.00 -0.85 -8.19
N GLY A 83 6.91 -1.62 -8.14
CA GLY A 83 6.72 -2.72 -7.19
C GLY A 83 7.81 -3.78 -7.22
N SER A 84 8.41 -4.07 -8.38
CA SER A 84 9.54 -5.00 -8.49
C SER A 84 10.75 -4.59 -7.64
N HIS A 85 10.95 -3.29 -7.42
CA HIS A 85 11.98 -2.78 -6.52
C HIS A 85 11.63 -3.05 -5.06
N TYR A 86 10.33 -3.02 -4.71
CA TYR A 86 9.85 -3.38 -3.37
C TYR A 86 10.04 -4.86 -3.06
N ALA A 87 9.84 -5.77 -4.02
CA ALA A 87 10.17 -7.19 -3.83
C ALA A 87 11.63 -7.37 -3.41
N ARG A 88 12.57 -6.71 -4.09
CA ARG A 88 13.99 -6.75 -3.74
C ARG A 88 14.29 -6.14 -2.37
N THR A 89 13.65 -5.05 -2.03
CA THR A 89 13.79 -4.39 -0.72
C THR A 89 13.29 -5.30 0.40
N LEU A 90 12.13 -5.92 0.23
CA LEU A 90 11.54 -6.85 1.20
C LEU A 90 12.41 -8.11 1.39
N ALA A 91 12.96 -8.67 0.32
CA ALA A 91 13.94 -9.76 0.39
C ALA A 91 15.17 -9.36 1.24
N SER A 92 15.70 -8.15 1.02
CA SER A 92 16.81 -7.62 1.81
C SER A 92 16.43 -7.42 3.28
N TRP A 93 15.25 -6.88 3.56
CA TRP A 93 14.74 -6.72 4.93
C TRP A 93 14.55 -8.05 5.63
N ARG A 94 13.97 -9.04 4.94
CA ARG A 94 13.76 -10.39 5.47
C ARG A 94 15.10 -11.05 5.82
N THR A 95 16.09 -10.96 4.95
CA THR A 95 17.45 -11.49 5.21
C THR A 95 18.08 -10.82 6.44
N ARG A 96 18.01 -9.48 6.54
CA ARG A 96 18.55 -8.74 7.68
C ARG A 96 17.82 -9.06 8.98
N PHE A 97 16.50 -9.21 8.94
CA PHE A 97 15.68 -9.57 10.09
C PHE A 97 16.08 -10.96 10.62
N LEU A 98 16.19 -11.95 9.75
CA LEU A 98 16.60 -13.30 10.13
C LEU A 98 18.01 -13.34 10.73
N ALA A 99 18.93 -12.53 10.21
CA ALA A 99 20.29 -12.43 10.76
C ALA A 99 20.34 -11.72 12.15
N ARG A 100 19.26 -11.08 12.59
CA ARG A 100 19.22 -10.31 13.84
C ARG A 100 18.21 -10.81 14.87
N LEU A 101 17.71 -12.05 14.75
CA LEU A 101 16.69 -12.61 15.63
C LEU A 101 17.07 -12.56 17.12
N ALA A 102 18.34 -12.79 17.46
CA ALA A 102 18.80 -12.67 18.84
C ALA A 102 18.65 -11.24 19.40
N ALA A 103 18.98 -10.22 18.58
CA ALA A 103 18.82 -8.84 18.98
C ALA A 103 17.34 -8.43 19.10
N VAL A 104 16.47 -8.98 18.25
CA VAL A 104 15.01 -8.73 18.32
C VAL A 104 14.44 -9.33 19.62
N ARG A 105 14.83 -10.58 19.97
CA ARG A 105 14.44 -11.21 21.25
C ARG A 105 14.93 -10.40 22.47
N ALA A 106 16.13 -9.88 22.40
CA ALA A 106 16.69 -9.06 23.48
C ALA A 106 15.90 -7.76 23.73
N GLN A 107 15.10 -7.30 22.76
CA GLN A 107 14.17 -6.18 22.90
C GLN A 107 12.81 -6.58 23.47
N GLY A 108 12.60 -7.84 23.83
CA GLY A 108 11.36 -8.34 24.43
C GLY A 108 10.32 -8.87 23.45
N PHE A 109 10.63 -8.98 22.15
CA PHE A 109 9.73 -9.58 21.19
C PHE A 109 9.74 -11.12 21.30
N ASP A 110 8.56 -11.72 21.33
CA ASP A 110 8.35 -13.14 21.49
C ASP A 110 8.43 -13.92 20.16
N GLU A 111 8.42 -15.24 20.26
CA GLU A 111 8.46 -16.14 19.08
C GLU A 111 7.23 -15.98 18.16
N ARG A 112 6.08 -15.55 18.71
CA ARG A 112 4.89 -15.27 17.91
C ARG A 112 5.13 -14.08 17.01
N PHE A 113 5.68 -12.97 17.55
CA PHE A 113 6.05 -11.81 16.77
C PHE A 113 7.06 -12.15 15.68
N LEU A 114 8.10 -12.92 16.00
CA LEU A 114 9.14 -13.30 15.04
C LEU A 114 8.55 -14.05 13.84
N ARG A 115 7.63 -15.00 14.09
CA ARG A 115 6.94 -15.75 13.03
C ARG A 115 6.02 -14.85 12.19
N ILE A 116 5.23 -14.00 12.83
CA ILE A 116 4.32 -13.08 12.15
C ILE A 116 5.11 -12.12 11.25
N TRP A 117 6.19 -11.54 11.77
CA TRP A 117 6.99 -10.57 11.02
C TRP A 117 7.76 -11.20 9.86
N HIS A 118 8.33 -12.39 10.08
CA HIS A 118 8.96 -13.15 8.99
C HIS A 118 7.96 -13.49 7.88
N PHE A 119 6.78 -13.98 8.26
CA PHE A 119 5.73 -14.30 7.31
C PHE A 119 5.25 -13.03 6.56
N TYR A 120 5.05 -11.93 7.27
CA TYR A 120 4.68 -10.64 6.67
C TYR A 120 5.67 -10.20 5.58
N LEU A 121 6.97 -10.23 5.86
CA LEU A 121 8.00 -9.86 4.90
C LEU A 121 8.00 -10.78 3.67
N ALA A 122 7.89 -12.09 3.87
CA ALA A 122 7.84 -13.07 2.79
C ALA A 122 6.55 -12.96 1.96
N TYR A 123 5.41 -12.73 2.62
CA TYR A 123 4.11 -12.55 1.97
C TYR A 123 4.11 -11.32 1.05
N CYS A 124 4.60 -10.19 1.56
CA CYS A 124 4.69 -8.97 0.76
C CYS A 124 5.71 -9.11 -0.38
N GLU A 125 6.88 -9.73 -0.12
CA GLU A 125 7.90 -10.00 -1.15
C GLU A 125 7.29 -10.79 -2.32
N ALA A 126 6.57 -11.88 -2.02
CA ALA A 126 5.91 -12.71 -3.03
C ALA A 126 4.81 -11.93 -3.79
N ALA A 127 3.99 -11.13 -3.08
CA ALA A 127 2.93 -10.36 -3.69
C ALA A 127 3.45 -9.35 -4.73
N PHE A 128 4.56 -8.67 -4.42
CA PHE A 128 5.22 -7.77 -5.37
C PHE A 128 5.96 -8.50 -6.48
N ALA A 129 6.60 -9.63 -6.21
CA ALA A 129 7.33 -10.41 -7.22
C ALA A 129 6.38 -10.97 -8.28
N GLU A 130 5.18 -11.41 -7.88
CA GLU A 130 4.14 -11.98 -8.75
C GLU A 130 3.24 -10.91 -9.40
N GLY A 131 3.49 -9.63 -9.15
CA GLY A 131 2.64 -8.54 -9.66
C GLY A 131 1.19 -8.58 -9.16
N ASN A 132 0.97 -9.16 -7.99
CA ASN A 132 -0.33 -9.10 -7.31
C ASN A 132 -0.53 -7.77 -6.60
N THR A 133 0.55 -7.16 -6.16
CA THR A 133 0.61 -5.78 -5.66
C THR A 133 1.68 -4.99 -6.40
N ASP A 134 1.52 -3.67 -6.42
CA ASP A 134 2.50 -2.72 -6.95
C ASP A 134 2.64 -1.52 -6.01
N VAL A 135 3.65 -0.71 -6.19
CA VAL A 135 3.76 0.63 -5.61
C VAL A 135 3.76 1.64 -6.74
N THR A 136 2.82 2.57 -6.68
CA THR A 136 2.68 3.59 -7.73
C THR A 136 2.72 4.99 -7.13
N GLN A 137 3.49 5.87 -7.77
CA GLN A 137 3.46 7.31 -7.55
C GLN A 137 2.54 7.94 -8.58
N TYR A 138 1.42 8.50 -8.13
CA TYR A 138 0.47 9.22 -8.95
C TYR A 138 0.71 10.72 -8.86
N THR A 139 0.87 11.37 -10.01
CA THR A 139 0.79 12.83 -10.11
C THR A 139 -0.66 13.20 -10.39
N LEU A 140 -1.30 13.85 -9.45
CA LEU A 140 -2.67 14.38 -9.56
C LEU A 140 -2.61 15.87 -9.86
N GLU A 141 -3.52 16.35 -10.72
CA GLU A 141 -3.65 17.76 -11.09
C GLU A 141 -5.10 18.17 -10.90
N LYS A 142 -5.29 19.33 -10.27
CA LYS A 142 -6.61 19.94 -10.13
C LYS A 142 -6.95 20.74 -11.40
N ALA A 143 -8.12 20.46 -11.98
CA ALA A 143 -8.66 21.25 -13.08
C ALA A 143 -8.87 22.70 -12.69
#